data_5d0ee186dfb2d616a8de8f139c40fb1d
#
_entry.id   5d0ee186dfb2d616a8de8f139c40fb1d
#
_cell.length_a   1.000
_cell.length_b   1.000
_cell.length_c   1.000
_cell.angle_alpha   90.00
_cell.angle_beta   90.00
_cell.angle_gamma   90.00
#
_symmetry.space_group_name_H-M   'P 1'
#
loop_
_entity.id
_entity.type
_entity.pdbx_description
1 polymer ?
#
loop_
_entity_poly.entity_id
_entity_poly.type
_entity_poly.pdbx_seq_one_letter_code
_entity_poly.pdbx_strand_id
1 'polypeptide(L)'
;MKNNEPIGFLDSGIGGSTVLTKALDILPNENYVFFSDSKNCPYGDKSDEEIIKRCDEIIAMLIQKYACKAIVIACNTASAKAAEYLRKKYTLPIIAIEPAYKMFYDENPNGFTLVMATKGTLESEKFHKLYYKYNNHKTALIPCVGLADIIEQGEKNEIEKKNKKTLSEYKG
;
A
#
# COMPACT_ATOMS: atom_id res chain seq x y z
N MET A 1 -25.45 12.86 16.12
CA MET A 1 -25.41 11.41 16.41
C MET A 1 -24.00 10.95 16.10
N LYS A 2 -23.29 10.27 17.04
CA LYS A 2 -22.01 9.64 16.73
C LYS A 2 -22.33 8.48 15.76
N ASN A 3 -21.84 8.58 14.54
CA ASN A 3 -21.98 7.52 13.56
C ASN A 3 -21.01 6.40 13.97
N ASN A 4 -21.54 5.31 14.54
CA ASN A 4 -20.76 4.18 15.06
C ASN A 4 -20.30 3.23 13.95
N GLU A 5 -20.62 3.51 12.69
CA GLU A 5 -20.19 2.70 11.56
C GLU A 5 -18.66 2.75 11.42
N PRO A 6 -17.99 1.61 11.21
CA PRO A 6 -16.54 1.55 11.20
C PRO A 6 -15.93 2.12 9.91
N ILE A 7 -14.63 2.44 9.98
CA ILE A 7 -13.77 2.66 8.82
C ILE A 7 -13.14 1.32 8.47
N GLY A 8 -13.37 0.85 7.23
CA GLY A 8 -12.78 -0.39 6.73
C GLY A 8 -11.38 -0.16 6.19
N PHE A 9 -10.42 -0.96 6.62
CA PHE A 9 -9.05 -0.98 6.09
C PHE A 9 -8.84 -2.26 5.29
N LEU A 10 -8.28 -2.13 4.10
CA LEU A 10 -7.91 -3.22 3.20
C LEU A 10 -6.41 -3.18 2.93
N ASP A 11 -5.73 -4.28 3.17
CA ASP A 11 -4.36 -4.53 2.70
C ASP A 11 -4.22 -5.92 2.08
N SER A 12 -3.24 -6.11 1.22
CA SER A 12 -2.89 -7.42 0.67
C SER A 12 -2.28 -8.35 1.73
N GLY A 13 -1.67 -7.79 2.77
CA GLY A 13 -0.99 -8.53 3.82
C GLY A 13 -1.03 -7.81 5.17
N ILE A 14 0.07 -7.93 5.93
CA ILE A 14 0.17 -7.36 7.28
C ILE A 14 0.61 -5.88 7.28
N GLY A 15 1.23 -5.40 6.20
CA GLY A 15 1.86 -4.08 6.13
C GLY A 15 0.92 -2.92 6.45
N GLY A 16 -0.33 -3.01 6.02
CA GLY A 16 -1.37 -2.00 6.28
C GLY A 16 -1.75 -1.83 7.76
N SER A 17 -1.34 -2.76 8.64
CA SER A 17 -1.52 -2.61 10.08
C SER A 17 -0.80 -1.38 10.64
N THR A 18 0.31 -0.97 10.03
CA THR A 18 1.05 0.25 10.41
C THR A 18 0.24 1.51 10.10
N VAL A 19 -0.49 1.50 8.99
CA VAL A 19 -1.40 2.60 8.60
C VAL A 19 -2.59 2.65 9.56
N LEU A 20 -3.16 1.50 9.92
CA LEU A 20 -4.24 1.41 10.91
C LEU A 20 -3.78 1.92 12.28
N THR A 21 -2.59 1.51 12.75
CA THR A 21 -2.04 1.98 14.03
C THR A 21 -1.98 3.51 14.05
N LYS A 22 -1.52 4.13 12.95
CA LYS A 22 -1.47 5.58 12.86
C LYS A 22 -2.87 6.23 12.82
N ALA A 23 -3.84 5.60 12.19
CA ALA A 23 -5.23 6.06 12.21
C ALA A 23 -5.83 6.00 13.62
N LEU A 24 -5.54 4.97 14.40
CA LEU A 24 -5.96 4.86 15.82
C LEU A 24 -5.42 6.02 16.67
N ASP A 25 -4.16 6.43 16.44
CA ASP A 25 -3.57 7.58 17.15
C ASP A 25 -4.29 8.90 16.82
N ILE A 26 -4.69 9.10 15.56
CA ILE A 26 -5.27 10.36 15.08
C ILE A 26 -6.78 10.45 15.34
N LEU A 27 -7.47 9.32 15.20
CA LEU A 27 -8.93 9.21 15.32
C LEU A 27 -9.31 8.13 16.35
N PRO A 28 -8.97 8.29 17.64
CA PRO A 28 -9.11 7.25 18.66
C PRO A 28 -10.58 6.91 19.02
N ASN A 29 -11.54 7.72 18.59
CA ASN A 29 -12.97 7.52 18.86
C ASN A 29 -13.72 6.84 17.70
N GLU A 30 -13.02 6.46 16.64
CA GLU A 30 -13.60 5.75 15.51
C GLU A 30 -13.55 4.22 15.72
N ASN A 31 -14.49 3.51 15.11
CA ASN A 31 -14.45 2.06 15.02
C ASN A 31 -13.72 1.65 13.72
N TYR A 32 -13.02 0.53 13.77
CA TYR A 32 -12.21 0.06 12.65
C TYR A 32 -12.45 -1.41 12.36
N VAL A 33 -12.42 -1.77 11.08
CA VAL A 33 -12.34 -3.15 10.61
C VAL A 33 -11.12 -3.26 9.71
N PHE A 34 -10.16 -4.11 10.07
CA PHE A 34 -8.98 -4.38 9.24
C PHE A 34 -9.13 -5.72 8.53
N PHE A 35 -9.00 -5.72 7.23
CA PHE A 35 -8.98 -6.93 6.40
C PHE A 35 -7.61 -7.08 5.75
N SER A 36 -6.87 -8.10 6.16
CA SER A 36 -5.65 -8.55 5.51
C SER A 36 -5.96 -9.70 4.55
N ASP A 37 -5.65 -9.52 3.27
CA ASP A 37 -5.84 -10.56 2.26
C ASP A 37 -4.61 -11.49 2.13
N SER A 38 -4.04 -11.87 3.27
CA SER A 38 -2.77 -12.63 3.36
C SER A 38 -2.78 -13.92 2.53
N LYS A 39 -3.96 -14.54 2.32
CA LYS A 39 -4.09 -15.73 1.46
C LYS A 39 -3.73 -15.44 0.00
N ASN A 40 -3.95 -14.21 -0.46
CA ASN A 40 -3.71 -13.78 -1.84
C ASN A 40 -2.51 -12.84 -1.97
N CYS A 41 -1.75 -12.64 -0.89
CA CYS A 41 -0.49 -11.91 -0.90
C CYS A 41 0.61 -12.71 -1.63
N PRO A 42 1.54 -12.04 -2.33
CA PRO A 42 1.62 -10.60 -2.57
C PRO A 42 0.77 -10.14 -3.78
N TYR A 43 0.30 -8.90 -3.76
CA TYR A 43 -0.39 -8.31 -4.91
C TYR A 43 0.56 -7.83 -6.01
N GLY A 44 1.85 -7.70 -5.71
CA GLY A 44 2.84 -7.16 -6.64
C GLY A 44 3.01 -7.95 -7.94
N ASP A 45 2.70 -9.25 -7.92
CA ASP A 45 2.88 -10.18 -9.04
C ASP A 45 1.57 -10.52 -9.76
N LYS A 46 0.44 -9.90 -9.33
CA LYS A 46 -0.89 -10.13 -9.91
C LYS A 46 -1.21 -9.12 -11.02
N SER A 47 -2.09 -9.53 -11.94
CA SER A 47 -2.62 -8.63 -12.95
C SER A 47 -3.49 -7.53 -12.34
N ASP A 48 -3.66 -6.42 -13.07
CA ASP A 48 -4.50 -5.30 -12.63
C ASP A 48 -5.95 -5.74 -12.44
N GLU A 49 -6.45 -6.60 -13.35
CA GLU A 49 -7.81 -7.14 -13.30
C GLU A 49 -8.04 -8.00 -12.07
N GLU A 50 -7.07 -8.87 -11.71
CA GLU A 50 -7.17 -9.68 -10.50
C GLU A 50 -7.19 -8.83 -9.23
N ILE A 51 -6.32 -7.79 -9.16
CA ILE A 51 -6.26 -6.88 -8.02
C ILE A 51 -7.55 -6.08 -7.89
N ILE A 52 -8.06 -5.51 -8.99
CA ILE A 52 -9.30 -4.74 -9.02
C ILE A 52 -10.47 -5.62 -8.55
N LYS A 53 -10.62 -6.81 -9.14
CA LYS A 53 -11.67 -7.76 -8.76
C LYS A 53 -11.59 -8.12 -7.28
N ARG A 54 -10.40 -8.43 -6.78
CA ARG A 54 -10.22 -8.84 -5.39
C ARG A 54 -10.51 -7.70 -4.41
N CYS A 55 -10.03 -6.50 -4.69
CA CYS A 55 -10.35 -5.32 -3.88
C CYS A 55 -11.86 -5.03 -3.87
N ASP A 56 -12.52 -5.17 -5.01
CA ASP A 56 -13.96 -4.99 -5.14
C ASP A 56 -14.76 -5.97 -4.27
N GLU A 57 -14.40 -7.27 -4.31
CA GLU A 57 -15.00 -8.31 -3.47
C GLU A 57 -14.85 -7.99 -1.97
N ILE A 58 -13.67 -7.56 -1.56
CA ILE A 58 -13.39 -7.23 -0.15
C ILE A 58 -14.16 -5.98 0.28
N ILE A 59 -14.19 -4.93 -0.54
CA ILE A 59 -14.93 -3.71 -0.23
C ILE A 59 -16.43 -3.98 -0.15
N ALA A 60 -16.99 -4.77 -1.08
CA ALA A 60 -18.38 -5.17 -1.02
C ALA A 60 -18.70 -5.91 0.29
N MET A 61 -17.84 -6.82 0.72
CA MET A 61 -17.96 -7.52 2.00
C MET A 61 -17.86 -6.57 3.20
N LEU A 62 -16.91 -5.63 3.21
CA LEU A 62 -16.76 -4.64 4.29
C LEU A 62 -18.02 -3.76 4.41
N ILE A 63 -18.62 -3.36 3.30
CA ILE A 63 -19.87 -2.59 3.29
C ILE A 63 -21.04 -3.43 3.77
N GLN A 64 -21.25 -4.63 3.19
CA GLN A 64 -22.43 -5.44 3.45
C GLN A 64 -22.45 -6.07 4.84
N LYS A 65 -21.29 -6.56 5.31
CA LYS A 65 -21.19 -7.28 6.58
C LYS A 65 -20.94 -6.36 7.77
N TYR A 66 -20.17 -5.30 7.58
CA TYR A 66 -19.71 -4.44 8.68
C TYR A 66 -20.26 -3.01 8.60
N ALA A 67 -21.04 -2.68 7.57
CA ALA A 67 -21.60 -1.35 7.35
C ALA A 67 -20.53 -0.23 7.39
N CYS A 68 -19.35 -0.49 6.79
CA CYS A 68 -18.27 0.50 6.78
C CYS A 68 -18.71 1.80 6.10
N LYS A 69 -18.50 2.93 6.78
CA LYS A 69 -18.82 4.30 6.29
C LYS A 69 -17.75 4.89 5.36
N ALA A 70 -16.54 4.37 5.41
CA ALA A 70 -15.42 4.75 4.57
C ALA A 70 -14.46 3.57 4.43
N ILE A 71 -13.65 3.56 3.37
CA ILE A 71 -12.62 2.54 3.11
C ILE A 71 -11.26 3.19 2.99
N VAL A 72 -10.26 2.60 3.63
CA VAL A 72 -8.83 2.92 3.44
C VAL A 72 -8.16 1.74 2.74
N ILE A 73 -7.63 1.97 1.55
CA ILE A 73 -6.78 1.01 0.85
C ILE A 73 -5.35 1.24 1.34
N ALA A 74 -4.90 0.40 2.28
CA ALA A 74 -3.61 0.51 2.96
C ALA A 74 -2.47 -0.26 2.25
N CYS A 75 -2.72 -0.78 1.06
CA CYS A 75 -1.76 -1.44 0.18
C CYS A 75 -1.33 -0.50 -0.94
N ASN A 76 -0.03 -0.25 -1.12
CA ASN A 76 0.47 0.60 -2.21
C ASN A 76 0.11 0.03 -3.60
N THR A 77 0.27 -1.29 -3.79
CA THR A 77 -0.06 -1.95 -5.06
C THR A 77 -1.55 -1.85 -5.37
N ALA A 78 -2.42 -2.18 -4.41
CA ALA A 78 -3.87 -2.04 -4.58
C ALA A 78 -4.30 -0.58 -4.80
N SER A 79 -3.68 0.37 -4.08
CA SER A 79 -3.92 1.81 -4.24
C SER A 79 -3.58 2.28 -5.65
N ALA A 80 -2.47 1.81 -6.21
CA ALA A 80 -2.05 2.18 -7.56
C ALA A 80 -2.98 1.62 -8.64
N LYS A 81 -3.44 0.39 -8.48
CA LYS A 81 -4.15 -0.38 -9.52
C LYS A 81 -5.68 -0.26 -9.44
N ALA A 82 -6.25 -0.22 -8.23
CA ALA A 82 -7.69 -0.36 -8.03
C ALA A 82 -8.40 0.93 -7.58
N ALA A 83 -7.70 1.89 -6.96
CA ALA A 83 -8.38 3.01 -6.29
C ALA A 83 -9.26 3.86 -7.21
N GLU A 84 -8.83 4.12 -8.44
CA GLU A 84 -9.60 4.94 -9.37
C GLU A 84 -10.91 4.25 -9.80
N TYR A 85 -10.83 2.97 -10.14
CA TYR A 85 -12.01 2.17 -10.47
C TYR A 85 -12.99 2.10 -9.30
N LEU A 86 -12.50 1.82 -8.10
CA LEU A 86 -13.32 1.67 -6.91
C LEU A 86 -14.01 2.99 -6.50
N ARG A 87 -13.35 4.12 -6.64
CA ARG A 87 -13.94 5.46 -6.42
C ARG A 87 -15.05 5.79 -7.40
N LYS A 88 -14.99 5.27 -8.63
CA LYS A 88 -16.08 5.42 -9.61
C LYS A 88 -17.27 4.52 -9.32
N LYS A 89 -17.01 3.35 -8.71
CA LYS A 89 -18.05 2.33 -8.45
C LYS A 89 -18.82 2.59 -7.16
N TYR A 90 -18.14 3.04 -6.10
CA TYR A 90 -18.73 3.20 -4.78
C TYR A 90 -18.94 4.67 -4.43
N THR A 91 -20.05 4.97 -3.74
CA THR A 91 -20.39 6.34 -3.30
C THR A 91 -19.75 6.74 -1.96
N LEU A 92 -19.35 5.76 -1.14
CA LEU A 92 -18.67 6.02 0.12
C LEU A 92 -17.22 6.51 -0.13
N PRO A 93 -16.64 7.27 0.81
CA PRO A 93 -15.26 7.74 0.71
C PRO A 93 -14.26 6.57 0.62
N ILE A 94 -13.41 6.59 -0.41
CA ILE A 94 -12.29 5.66 -0.56
C ILE A 94 -10.98 6.43 -0.54
N ILE A 95 -10.22 6.22 0.51
CA ILE A 95 -8.90 6.80 0.74
C ILE A 95 -7.86 5.74 0.33
N ALA A 96 -6.92 6.12 -0.50
CA ALA A 96 -5.83 5.25 -0.92
C ALA A 96 -4.50 5.87 -0.53
N ILE A 97 -3.59 5.06 0.01
CA ILE A 97 -2.25 5.52 0.35
C ILE A 97 -1.42 5.80 -0.91
N GLU A 98 -0.41 6.63 -0.76
CA GLU A 98 0.57 6.91 -1.79
C GLU A 98 1.98 6.64 -1.26
N PRO A 99 2.92 6.24 -2.14
CA PRO A 99 4.32 6.15 -1.75
C PRO A 99 4.83 7.47 -1.18
N ALA A 100 5.64 7.40 -0.12
CA ALA A 100 6.21 8.58 0.57
C ALA A 100 7.25 9.34 -0.27
N TYR A 101 7.39 9.05 -1.56
CA TYR A 101 8.39 9.61 -2.45
C TYR A 101 8.36 11.15 -2.53
N LYS A 102 7.14 11.72 -2.66
CA LYS A 102 6.99 13.18 -2.65
C LYS A 102 7.46 13.81 -1.34
N MET A 103 7.07 13.23 -0.22
CA MET A 103 7.44 13.74 1.11
C MET A 103 8.96 13.73 1.29
N PHE A 104 9.62 12.64 0.87
CA PHE A 104 11.07 12.53 0.93
C PHE A 104 11.77 13.58 0.04
N TYR A 105 11.25 13.82 -1.16
CA TYR A 105 11.75 14.85 -2.07
C TYR A 105 11.62 16.26 -1.46
N ASP A 106 10.46 16.57 -0.85
CA ASP A 106 10.22 17.88 -0.24
C ASP A 106 11.18 18.13 0.94
N GLU A 107 11.53 17.10 1.71
CA GLU A 107 12.48 17.18 2.84
C GLU A 107 13.95 17.19 2.39
N ASN A 108 14.27 16.50 1.29
CA ASN A 108 15.64 16.30 0.81
C ASN A 108 15.77 16.51 -0.71
N PRO A 109 15.51 17.69 -1.26
CA PRO A 109 15.44 17.90 -2.71
C PRO A 109 16.75 17.63 -3.46
N ASN A 110 17.89 17.67 -2.77
CA ASN A 110 19.22 17.39 -3.31
C ASN A 110 19.79 16.02 -2.89
N GLY A 111 19.05 15.27 -2.09
CA GLY A 111 19.46 13.98 -1.56
C GLY A 111 19.40 12.86 -2.58
N PHE A 112 20.20 11.81 -2.37
CA PHE A 112 20.05 10.55 -3.09
C PHE A 112 18.94 9.71 -2.45
N THR A 113 18.03 9.19 -3.25
CA THR A 113 16.86 8.44 -2.79
C THR A 113 16.88 7.01 -3.32
N LEU A 114 16.71 6.03 -2.44
CA LEU A 114 16.42 4.65 -2.81
C LEU A 114 14.93 4.38 -2.59
N VAL A 115 14.21 4.06 -3.66
CA VAL A 115 12.80 3.67 -3.58
C VAL A 115 12.70 2.17 -3.66
N MET A 116 12.38 1.54 -2.54
CA MET A 116 12.16 0.10 -2.41
C MET A 116 10.66 -0.19 -2.45
N ALA A 117 10.19 -0.94 -3.44
CA ALA A 117 8.78 -1.32 -3.57
C ALA A 117 8.60 -2.62 -4.36
N THR A 118 7.37 -3.13 -4.42
CA THR A 118 7.06 -4.25 -5.31
C THR A 118 7.19 -3.81 -6.78
N LYS A 119 7.49 -4.78 -7.66
CA LYS A 119 7.57 -4.54 -9.10
C LYS A 119 6.28 -3.85 -9.62
N GLY A 120 5.11 -4.37 -9.26
CA GLY A 120 3.82 -3.81 -9.67
C GLY A 120 3.58 -2.36 -9.18
N THR A 121 4.15 -1.97 -8.04
CA THR A 121 4.10 -0.57 -7.59
C THR A 121 5.00 0.32 -8.45
N LEU A 122 6.25 -0.09 -8.68
CA LEU A 122 7.23 0.70 -9.46
C LEU A 122 6.82 0.85 -10.93
N GLU A 123 6.17 -0.14 -11.51
CA GLU A 123 5.69 -0.12 -12.91
C GLU A 123 4.32 0.54 -13.07
N SER A 124 3.64 0.93 -11.97
CA SER A 124 2.34 1.55 -12.05
C SER A 124 2.40 2.95 -12.67
N GLU A 125 1.39 3.29 -13.49
CA GLU A 125 1.26 4.63 -14.07
C GLU A 125 1.22 5.72 -12.98
N LYS A 126 0.55 5.42 -11.85
CA LYS A 126 0.47 6.32 -10.70
C LYS A 126 1.85 6.63 -10.11
N PHE A 127 2.69 5.60 -9.92
CA PHE A 127 4.06 5.80 -9.43
C PHE A 127 4.93 6.54 -10.46
N HIS A 128 4.81 6.21 -11.74
CA HIS A 128 5.54 6.90 -12.80
C HIS A 128 5.21 8.40 -12.85
N LYS A 129 3.93 8.78 -12.76
CA LYS A 129 3.53 10.20 -12.67
C LYS A 129 4.19 10.90 -11.49
N LEU A 130 4.21 10.25 -10.33
CA LEU A 130 4.85 10.77 -9.13
C LEU A 130 6.37 10.89 -9.31
N TYR A 131 6.99 9.84 -9.84
CA TYR A 131 8.43 9.79 -10.09
C TYR A 131 8.88 10.89 -11.06
N TYR A 132 8.25 11.02 -12.22
CA TYR A 132 8.61 12.06 -13.19
C TYR A 132 8.40 13.49 -12.67
N LYS A 133 7.41 13.67 -11.81
CA LYS A 133 7.13 15.00 -11.23
C LYS A 133 8.19 15.44 -10.21
N TYR A 134 8.75 14.50 -9.44
CA TYR A 134 9.63 14.80 -8.30
C TYR A 134 11.05 14.22 -8.45
N ASN A 135 11.38 13.61 -9.61
CA ASN A 135 12.71 13.05 -9.82
C ASN A 135 13.77 14.15 -9.98
N ASN A 136 14.78 14.10 -9.13
CA ASN A 136 15.94 14.98 -9.16
C ASN A 136 17.18 14.33 -9.81
N HIS A 137 17.01 13.27 -10.58
CA HIS A 137 18.06 12.43 -11.20
C HIS A 137 19.00 11.73 -10.19
N LYS A 138 18.67 11.74 -8.89
CA LYS A 138 19.39 11.05 -7.83
C LYS A 138 18.54 9.98 -7.15
N THR A 139 17.65 9.34 -7.91
CA THR A 139 16.76 8.32 -7.40
C THR A 139 17.05 6.97 -8.07
N ALA A 140 17.28 5.94 -7.28
CA ALA A 140 17.32 4.56 -7.73
C ALA A 140 16.03 3.83 -7.34
N LEU A 141 15.48 3.06 -8.28
CA LEU A 141 14.28 2.25 -8.07
C LEU A 141 14.69 0.80 -7.86
N ILE A 142 14.30 0.22 -6.73
CA ILE A 142 14.70 -1.13 -6.33
C ILE A 142 13.46 -2.02 -6.23
N PRO A 143 13.22 -2.93 -7.19
CA PRO A 143 12.16 -3.91 -7.09
C PRO A 143 12.49 -4.97 -6.03
N CYS A 144 11.73 -5.00 -4.94
CA CYS A 144 11.94 -5.90 -3.81
C CYS A 144 11.17 -7.22 -4.00
N VAL A 145 11.56 -8.00 -5.03
CA VAL A 145 10.90 -9.29 -5.32
C VAL A 145 11.08 -10.28 -4.16
N GLY A 146 9.97 -10.88 -3.71
CA GLY A 146 9.93 -11.86 -2.62
C GLY A 146 10.11 -11.27 -1.21
N LEU A 147 10.33 -9.95 -1.05
CA LEU A 147 10.46 -9.35 0.28
C LEU A 147 9.12 -9.35 1.03
N ALA A 148 8.02 -9.09 0.33
CA ALA A 148 6.69 -9.10 0.93
C ALA A 148 6.33 -10.49 1.50
N ASP A 149 6.67 -11.57 0.78
CA ASP A 149 6.44 -12.94 1.23
C ASP A 149 7.18 -13.26 2.53
N ILE A 150 8.46 -12.86 2.61
CA ILE A 150 9.29 -13.08 3.81
C ILE A 150 8.75 -12.27 4.99
N ILE A 151 8.25 -11.05 4.75
CA ILE A 151 7.62 -10.23 5.79
C ILE A 151 6.33 -10.89 6.31
N GLU A 152 5.49 -11.39 5.42
CA GLU A 152 4.25 -12.10 5.80
C GLU A 152 4.54 -13.37 6.62
N GLN A 153 5.64 -14.08 6.35
CA GLN A 153 6.09 -15.24 7.11
C GLN A 153 6.66 -14.88 8.49
N GLY A 154 6.99 -13.61 8.73
CA GLY A 154 7.50 -13.12 10.02
C GLY A 154 8.94 -13.49 10.35
N GLU A 155 9.72 -13.93 9.37
CA GLU A 155 11.10 -14.40 9.54
C GLU A 155 12.11 -13.24 9.55
N LYS A 156 12.31 -12.60 10.72
CA LYS A 156 13.18 -11.42 10.87
C LYS A 156 14.58 -11.60 10.27
N ASN A 157 15.22 -12.76 10.51
CA ASN A 157 16.57 -13.03 10.00
C ASN A 157 16.62 -13.06 8.46
N GLU A 158 15.61 -13.63 7.82
CA GLU A 158 15.51 -13.67 6.37
C GLU A 158 15.20 -12.29 5.78
N ILE A 159 14.39 -11.47 6.47
CA ILE A 159 14.14 -10.06 6.10
C ILE A 159 15.46 -9.27 6.06
N GLU A 160 16.27 -9.37 7.14
CA GLU A 160 17.56 -8.67 7.20
C GLU A 160 18.52 -9.15 6.11
N LYS A 161 18.61 -10.46 5.89
CA LYS A 161 19.46 -11.06 4.87
C LYS A 161 19.05 -10.63 3.46
N LYS A 162 17.75 -10.62 3.17
CA LYS A 162 17.20 -10.16 1.90
C LYS A 162 17.50 -8.69 1.66
N ASN A 163 17.26 -7.83 2.66
CA ASN A 163 17.56 -6.40 2.57
C ASN A 163 19.05 -6.14 2.34
N LYS A 164 19.95 -6.80 3.09
CA LYS A 164 21.41 -6.69 2.91
C LYS A 164 21.82 -7.10 1.50
N LYS A 165 21.29 -8.20 0.97
CA LYS A 165 21.57 -8.66 -0.40
C LYS A 165 21.09 -7.62 -1.42
N THR A 166 19.83 -7.22 -1.36
CA THR A 166 19.24 -6.24 -2.27
C THR A 166 20.03 -4.94 -2.29
N LEU A 167 20.38 -4.39 -1.11
CA LEU A 167 21.15 -3.15 -1.02
C LEU A 167 22.60 -3.30 -1.48
N SER A 168 23.22 -4.49 -1.33
CA SER A 168 24.59 -4.74 -1.80
C SER A 168 24.74 -4.73 -3.32
N GLU A 169 23.68 -5.07 -4.02
CA GLU A 169 23.64 -5.05 -5.50
C GLU A 169 23.64 -3.60 -6.07
N TYR A 170 23.34 -2.61 -5.22
CA TYR A 170 23.30 -1.17 -5.57
C TYR A 170 24.46 -0.35 -5.00
N LYS A 171 25.50 -1.01 -4.50
CA LYS A 171 26.77 -0.33 -4.20
C LYS A 171 27.54 -0.14 -5.50
N GLY A 172 27.15 0.89 -6.26
CA GLY A 172 27.91 1.43 -7.36
C GLY A 172 28.88 2.50 -6.92
#